data_68d144facc01e4802121c9b54e27c070
#
_entry.id   68d144facc01e4802121c9b54e27c070
#
_cell.length_a   1.000
_cell.length_b   1.000
_cell.length_c   1.000
_cell.angle_alpha   90.00
_cell.angle_beta   90.00
_cell.angle_gamma   90.00
#
_symmetry.space_group_name_H-M   'P 1'
#
loop_
_entity.id
_entity.type
_entity.pdbx_description
1 polymer ?
#
loop_
_entity_poly.entity_id
_entity_poly.type
_entity_poly.pdbx_seq_one_letter_code
_entity_poly.pdbx_strand_id
1 'polypeptide(L)'
;MRRIGLIPPLYALALAAAVTAPLAAPGYLLIRDAVSTPRSYVTDTALGVGEAAPRAVPQDFFIAVMTVLVDGGVLVKMLLALGLWLAGWGAARLAAQLVPAAGIPGELVAATIAIWNPYVAERLLQGHWSLLVGYGCLPWIALTVIRLRTATNLGAWCPLAFWIAVAGLTPTGTVLALIVGLAAATDRRSRVGVLAISVLAAMPWLVASGLGAAVPAGDA
;
A
#
# COMPACT_ATOMS: atom_id res chain seq x y z
N MET A 1 3.47 -21.23 18.06
CA MET A 1 3.77 -20.52 16.81
C MET A 1 3.97 -21.54 15.70
N ARG A 2 3.06 -21.62 14.71
CA ARG A 2 3.26 -22.50 13.52
C ARG A 2 4.49 -21.97 12.78
N ARG A 3 5.43 -22.86 12.44
CA ARG A 3 6.62 -22.47 11.64
C ARG A 3 6.12 -21.78 10.37
N ILE A 4 6.76 -20.68 10.00
CA ILE A 4 6.45 -19.97 8.75
C ILE A 4 6.85 -20.90 7.62
N GLY A 5 5.86 -21.58 7.01
CA GLY A 5 6.11 -22.40 5.84
C GLY A 5 6.52 -21.49 4.66
N LEU A 6 7.48 -21.91 3.87
CA LEU A 6 7.91 -21.17 2.67
C LEU A 6 6.91 -21.28 1.51
N ILE A 7 5.99 -22.24 1.56
CA ILE A 7 5.04 -22.51 0.46
C ILE A 7 4.14 -21.31 0.16
N PRO A 8 3.41 -20.69 1.12
CA PRO A 8 2.53 -19.57 0.81
C PRO A 8 3.25 -18.33 0.26
N PRO A 9 4.38 -17.85 0.83
CA PRO A 9 5.06 -16.70 0.25
C PRO A 9 5.67 -16.97 -1.13
N LEU A 10 6.19 -18.17 -1.39
CA LEU A 10 6.71 -18.54 -2.71
C LEU A 10 5.59 -18.68 -3.74
N TYR A 11 4.45 -19.25 -3.37
CA TYR A 11 3.28 -19.32 -4.23
C TYR A 11 2.75 -17.92 -4.57
N ALA A 12 2.61 -17.04 -3.57
CA ALA A 12 2.20 -15.65 -3.79
C ALA A 12 3.19 -14.90 -4.70
N LEU A 13 4.51 -15.15 -4.54
CA LEU A 13 5.53 -14.56 -5.40
C LEU A 13 5.39 -15.06 -6.85
N ALA A 14 5.23 -16.36 -7.05
CA ALA A 14 5.06 -16.95 -8.38
C ALA A 14 3.81 -16.40 -9.07
N LEU A 15 2.70 -16.28 -8.34
CA LEU A 15 1.46 -15.75 -8.89
C LEU A 15 1.54 -14.25 -9.19
N ALA A 16 2.15 -13.45 -8.30
CA ALA A 16 2.41 -12.04 -8.55
C ALA A 16 3.32 -11.83 -9.76
N ALA A 17 4.40 -12.63 -9.87
CA ALA A 17 5.28 -12.61 -11.03
C ALA A 17 4.54 -12.99 -12.32
N ALA A 18 3.68 -14.01 -12.30
CA ALA A 18 2.89 -14.39 -13.47
C ALA A 18 1.94 -13.28 -13.93
N VAL A 19 1.25 -12.61 -12.98
CA VAL A 19 0.34 -11.50 -13.28
C VAL A 19 1.08 -10.28 -13.82
N THR A 20 2.28 -9.99 -13.29
CA THR A 20 3.09 -8.84 -13.71
C THR A 20 4.08 -9.17 -14.84
N ALA A 21 4.17 -10.42 -15.28
CA ALA A 21 5.09 -10.85 -16.34
C ALA A 21 5.03 -9.99 -17.62
N PRO A 22 3.85 -9.56 -18.12
CA PRO A 22 3.79 -8.67 -19.30
C PRO A 22 4.50 -7.34 -19.09
N LEU A 23 4.62 -6.86 -17.86
CA LEU A 23 5.29 -5.61 -17.51
C LEU A 23 6.83 -5.75 -17.48
N ALA A 24 7.36 -6.97 -17.49
CA ALA A 24 8.80 -7.23 -17.51
C ALA A 24 9.47 -6.88 -18.84
N ALA A 25 8.70 -6.65 -19.91
CA ALA A 25 9.21 -6.20 -21.20
C ALA A 25 10.03 -4.90 -21.05
N PRO A 26 11.09 -4.70 -21.85
CA PRO A 26 11.87 -3.47 -21.84
C PRO A 26 11.00 -2.25 -22.14
N GLY A 27 11.34 -1.10 -21.54
CA GLY A 27 10.63 0.16 -21.71
C GLY A 27 9.88 0.61 -20.45
N TYR A 28 9.20 1.76 -20.59
CA TYR A 28 8.48 2.43 -19.50
C TYR A 28 6.99 2.14 -19.59
N LEU A 29 6.34 2.12 -18.41
CA LEU A 29 4.89 2.13 -18.37
C LEU A 29 4.41 3.53 -18.72
N LEU A 30 3.54 3.63 -19.73
CA LEU A 30 3.01 4.92 -20.26
C LEU A 30 1.47 4.90 -20.26
N ILE A 31 0.88 4.17 -19.32
CA ILE A 31 -0.57 4.00 -19.25
C ILE A 31 -1.10 4.74 -18.02
N ARG A 32 -1.93 5.76 -18.25
CA ARG A 32 -2.67 6.48 -17.21
C ARG A 32 -1.77 6.91 -16.04
N ASP A 33 -2.05 6.46 -14.81
CA ASP A 33 -1.34 6.86 -13.60
C ASP A 33 0.04 6.18 -13.43
N ALA A 34 0.35 5.16 -14.25
CA ALA A 34 1.65 4.49 -14.22
C ALA A 34 2.70 5.13 -15.15
N VAL A 35 2.50 6.37 -15.59
CA VAL A 35 3.52 7.08 -16.38
C VAL A 35 4.78 7.20 -15.53
N SER A 36 5.83 6.49 -15.95
CA SER A 36 7.13 6.50 -15.27
C SER A 36 8.20 7.03 -16.21
N THR A 37 9.04 7.92 -15.70
CA THR A 37 10.22 8.45 -16.37
C THR A 37 11.46 7.88 -15.71
N PRO A 38 12.63 7.87 -16.39
CA PRO A 38 13.87 7.39 -15.79
C PRO A 38 14.17 8.05 -14.46
N ARG A 39 13.90 9.37 -14.38
CA ARG A 39 14.15 10.21 -13.21
C ARG A 39 12.99 11.14 -12.96
N SER A 40 12.51 11.18 -11.73
CA SER A 40 11.59 12.19 -11.22
C SER A 40 12.35 13.16 -10.31
N TYR A 41 11.85 14.39 -10.23
CA TYR A 41 12.49 15.45 -9.44
C TYR A 41 11.53 15.93 -8.35
N VAL A 42 12.10 16.40 -7.24
CA VAL A 42 11.31 17.09 -6.22
C VAL A 42 10.90 18.45 -6.77
N THR A 43 9.61 18.64 -6.95
CA THR A 43 8.99 19.88 -7.43
C THR A 43 8.03 20.42 -6.38
N ASP A 44 7.59 21.66 -6.51
CA ASP A 44 6.56 22.24 -5.64
C ASP A 44 5.28 21.42 -5.66
N THR A 45 4.90 20.87 -6.82
CA THR A 45 3.76 19.97 -6.96
C THR A 45 3.96 18.65 -6.20
N ALA A 46 5.17 18.07 -6.23
CA ALA A 46 5.47 16.84 -5.49
C ALA A 46 5.47 17.07 -3.96
N LEU A 47 5.74 18.29 -3.52
CA LEU A 47 5.67 18.72 -2.13
C LEU A 47 4.25 19.18 -1.72
N GLY A 48 3.36 19.40 -2.70
CA GLY A 48 2.00 19.88 -2.44
C GLY A 48 1.92 21.37 -2.10
N VAL A 49 2.93 22.16 -2.46
CA VAL A 49 3.00 23.62 -2.23
C VAL A 49 2.75 24.45 -3.50
N GLY A 50 2.41 23.78 -4.63
CA GLY A 50 2.06 24.43 -5.87
C GLY A 50 0.58 24.88 -5.91
N GLU A 51 0.21 25.68 -6.94
CA GLU A 51 -1.17 26.14 -7.14
C GLU A 51 -2.14 25.02 -7.56
N ALA A 52 -1.62 23.90 -8.07
CA ALA A 52 -2.43 22.75 -8.47
C ALA A 52 -2.89 21.93 -7.25
N ALA A 53 -4.09 21.33 -7.37
CA ALA A 53 -4.61 20.44 -6.34
C ALA A 53 -3.59 19.31 -6.02
N PRO A 54 -3.27 19.05 -4.74
CA PRO A 54 -2.24 18.09 -4.32
C PRO A 54 -2.73 16.63 -4.48
N ARG A 55 -2.85 16.16 -5.72
CA ARG A 55 -3.42 14.85 -6.04
C ARG A 55 -2.48 13.68 -5.73
N ALA A 56 -1.18 13.91 -5.76
CA ALA A 56 -0.15 12.88 -5.74
C ALA A 56 0.84 13.03 -4.58
N VAL A 57 0.45 13.72 -3.51
CA VAL A 57 1.25 13.84 -2.28
C VAL A 57 0.83 12.74 -1.30
N PRO A 58 1.79 12.00 -0.71
CA PRO A 58 3.26 12.09 -0.82
C PRO A 58 3.88 11.16 -1.89
N GLN A 59 3.08 10.50 -2.76
CA GLN A 59 3.61 9.48 -3.69
C GLN A 59 4.66 10.04 -4.66
N ASP A 60 4.46 11.26 -5.19
CA ASP A 60 5.41 11.87 -6.14
C ASP A 60 6.72 12.24 -5.48
N PHE A 61 6.68 12.70 -4.24
CA PHE A 61 7.88 12.90 -3.44
C PHE A 61 8.63 11.58 -3.24
N PHE A 62 7.92 10.50 -2.90
CA PHE A 62 8.53 9.17 -2.75
C PHE A 62 9.23 8.72 -4.04
N ILE A 63 8.57 8.84 -5.20
CA ILE A 63 9.17 8.50 -6.49
C ILE A 63 10.37 9.38 -6.80
N ALA A 64 10.29 10.69 -6.56
CA ALA A 64 11.40 11.61 -6.79
C ALA A 64 12.65 11.23 -5.97
N VAL A 65 12.48 10.84 -4.71
CA VAL A 65 13.59 10.39 -3.85
C VAL A 65 14.13 9.03 -4.33
N MET A 66 13.27 8.06 -4.57
CA MET A 66 13.69 6.71 -4.94
C MET A 66 14.35 6.62 -6.31
N THR A 67 13.95 7.48 -7.25
CA THR A 67 14.56 7.54 -8.59
C THR A 67 15.95 8.17 -8.61
N VAL A 68 16.47 8.65 -7.48
CA VAL A 68 17.90 8.94 -7.32
C VAL A 68 18.75 7.67 -7.44
N LEU A 69 18.22 6.54 -6.96
CA LEU A 69 18.94 5.28 -6.81
C LEU A 69 18.58 4.25 -7.87
N VAL A 70 17.32 4.27 -8.36
CA VAL A 70 16.77 3.26 -9.25
C VAL A 70 16.01 3.95 -10.39
N ASP A 71 16.15 3.45 -11.62
CA ASP A 71 15.35 3.92 -12.76
C ASP A 71 13.85 3.83 -12.45
N GLY A 72 13.10 4.91 -12.75
CA GLY A 72 11.69 5.00 -12.35
C GLY A 72 10.79 3.95 -13.03
N GLY A 73 11.11 3.53 -14.26
CA GLY A 73 10.37 2.45 -14.92
C GLY A 73 10.57 1.11 -14.21
N VAL A 74 11.79 0.81 -13.78
CA VAL A 74 12.10 -0.39 -12.98
C VAL A 74 11.44 -0.30 -11.62
N LEU A 75 11.53 0.86 -10.96
CA LEU A 75 10.95 1.08 -9.63
C LEU A 75 9.45 0.81 -9.63
N VAL A 76 8.68 1.39 -10.55
CA VAL A 76 7.21 1.23 -10.59
C VAL A 76 6.82 -0.22 -10.88
N LYS A 77 7.52 -0.91 -11.80
CA LYS A 77 7.30 -2.34 -12.05
C LYS A 77 7.58 -3.20 -10.82
N MET A 78 8.65 -2.90 -10.09
CA MET A 78 8.98 -3.59 -8.83
C MET A 78 7.92 -3.34 -7.75
N LEU A 79 7.44 -2.10 -7.62
CA LEU A 79 6.40 -1.74 -6.66
C LEU A 79 5.07 -2.46 -6.96
N LEU A 80 4.69 -2.59 -8.23
CA LEU A 80 3.51 -3.37 -8.63
C LEU A 80 3.64 -4.85 -8.24
N ALA A 81 4.76 -5.49 -8.58
CA ALA A 81 5.00 -6.89 -8.24
C ALA A 81 5.05 -7.09 -6.71
N LEU A 82 5.72 -6.18 -5.99
CA LEU A 82 5.81 -6.18 -4.53
C LEU A 82 4.43 -6.03 -3.88
N GLY A 83 3.61 -5.08 -4.36
CA GLY A 83 2.26 -4.86 -3.84
C GLY A 83 1.38 -6.11 -3.95
N LEU A 84 1.39 -6.77 -5.11
CA LEU A 84 0.65 -8.02 -5.31
C LEU A 84 1.21 -9.17 -4.45
N TRP A 85 2.52 -9.31 -4.38
CA TRP A 85 3.14 -10.31 -3.52
C TRP A 85 2.76 -10.12 -2.04
N LEU A 86 2.84 -8.89 -1.54
CA LEU A 86 2.43 -8.56 -0.17
C LEU A 86 0.95 -8.85 0.07
N ALA A 87 0.08 -8.54 -0.90
CA ALA A 87 -1.35 -8.84 -0.81
C ALA A 87 -1.58 -10.36 -0.65
N GLY A 88 -1.00 -11.16 -1.53
CA GLY A 88 -1.17 -12.62 -1.50
C GLY A 88 -0.55 -13.27 -0.28
N TRP A 89 0.70 -12.94 0.03
CA TRP A 89 1.35 -13.48 1.22
C TRP A 89 0.65 -13.04 2.51
N GLY A 90 0.27 -11.76 2.60
CA GLY A 90 -0.47 -11.22 3.74
C GLY A 90 -1.83 -11.90 3.92
N ALA A 91 -2.58 -12.11 2.83
CA ALA A 91 -3.87 -12.81 2.85
C ALA A 91 -3.72 -14.27 3.31
N ALA A 92 -2.70 -14.98 2.83
CA ALA A 92 -2.38 -16.33 3.30
C ALA A 92 -2.11 -16.34 4.81
N ARG A 93 -1.31 -15.39 5.31
CA ARG A 93 -1.02 -15.25 6.74
C ARG A 93 -2.25 -14.93 7.58
N LEU A 94 -3.13 -14.09 7.04
CA LEU A 94 -4.38 -13.73 7.68
C LEU A 94 -5.33 -14.94 7.74
N ALA A 95 -5.44 -15.71 6.65
CA ALA A 95 -6.22 -16.95 6.61
C ALA A 95 -5.70 -17.98 7.62
N ALA A 96 -4.38 -18.17 7.72
CA ALA A 96 -3.77 -19.05 8.71
C ALA A 96 -4.06 -18.62 10.16
N GLN A 97 -4.24 -17.32 10.41
CA GLN A 97 -4.56 -16.78 11.73
C GLN A 97 -6.04 -16.92 12.07
N LEU A 98 -6.93 -16.67 11.11
CA LEU A 98 -8.37 -16.64 11.35
C LEU A 98 -9.03 -18.01 11.20
N VAL A 99 -8.53 -18.85 10.29
CA VAL A 99 -9.08 -20.17 9.97
C VAL A 99 -7.96 -21.22 9.96
N PRO A 100 -7.35 -21.54 11.12
CA PRO A 100 -6.19 -22.45 11.19
C PRO A 100 -6.50 -23.86 10.65
N ALA A 101 -7.76 -24.26 10.69
CA ALA A 101 -8.22 -25.57 10.21
C ALA A 101 -8.14 -25.72 8.69
N ALA A 102 -8.16 -24.60 7.92
CA ALA A 102 -8.06 -24.64 6.47
C ALA A 102 -6.65 -25.04 5.97
N GLY A 103 -5.63 -24.94 6.82
CA GLY A 103 -4.27 -25.36 6.52
C GLY A 103 -3.67 -24.65 5.31
N ILE A 104 -2.65 -25.27 4.71
CA ILE A 104 -1.98 -24.74 3.51
C ILE A 104 -2.95 -24.52 2.34
N PRO A 105 -3.88 -25.42 2.01
CA PRO A 105 -4.84 -25.14 0.93
C PRO A 105 -5.62 -23.86 1.11
N GLY A 106 -6.11 -23.56 2.32
CA GLY A 106 -6.83 -22.33 2.61
C GLY A 106 -5.93 -21.08 2.49
N GLU A 107 -4.65 -21.19 2.87
CA GLU A 107 -3.65 -20.14 2.70
C GLU A 107 -3.42 -19.82 1.20
N LEU A 108 -3.33 -20.85 0.35
CA LEU A 108 -3.14 -20.68 -1.09
C LEU A 108 -4.39 -20.10 -1.78
N VAL A 109 -5.58 -20.55 -1.40
CA VAL A 109 -6.84 -19.97 -1.89
C VAL A 109 -6.93 -18.49 -1.54
N ALA A 110 -6.63 -18.12 -0.29
CA ALA A 110 -6.63 -16.72 0.14
C ALA A 110 -5.62 -15.87 -0.65
N ALA A 111 -4.41 -16.39 -0.90
CA ALA A 111 -3.41 -15.73 -1.72
C ALA A 111 -3.90 -15.53 -3.17
N THR A 112 -4.52 -16.55 -3.75
CA THR A 112 -5.08 -16.49 -5.10
C THR A 112 -6.17 -15.43 -5.21
N ILE A 113 -7.14 -15.44 -4.29
CA ILE A 113 -8.22 -14.44 -4.28
C ILE A 113 -7.68 -13.03 -4.12
N ALA A 114 -6.65 -12.83 -3.30
CA ALA A 114 -6.05 -11.52 -3.08
C ALA A 114 -5.28 -10.99 -4.31
N ILE A 115 -4.67 -11.85 -5.11
CA ILE A 115 -3.91 -11.43 -6.29
C ILE A 115 -4.74 -11.47 -7.56
N TRP A 116 -5.55 -12.50 -7.73
CA TRP A 116 -6.33 -12.75 -8.94
C TRP A 116 -7.80 -12.42 -8.71
N ASN A 117 -8.14 -11.17 -8.88
CA ASN A 117 -9.52 -10.69 -8.74
C ASN A 117 -9.78 -9.48 -9.67
N PRO A 118 -11.05 -9.16 -9.96
CA PRO A 118 -11.39 -8.06 -10.88
C PRO A 118 -10.89 -6.69 -10.43
N TYR A 119 -10.84 -6.42 -9.13
CA TYR A 119 -10.32 -5.16 -8.59
C TYR A 119 -8.85 -4.97 -8.94
N VAL A 120 -8.01 -6.00 -8.70
CA VAL A 120 -6.59 -5.95 -9.04
C VAL A 120 -6.39 -5.77 -10.54
N ALA A 121 -7.15 -6.52 -11.37
CA ALA A 121 -7.07 -6.42 -12.82
C ALA A 121 -7.40 -4.99 -13.30
N GLU A 122 -8.48 -4.42 -12.79
CA GLU A 122 -8.90 -3.06 -13.12
C GLU A 122 -7.87 -2.02 -12.67
N ARG A 123 -7.30 -2.14 -11.45
CA ARG A 123 -6.28 -1.21 -10.95
C ARG A 123 -4.97 -1.32 -11.73
N LEU A 124 -4.57 -2.51 -12.17
CA LEU A 124 -3.42 -2.69 -13.07
C LEU A 124 -3.64 -2.02 -14.42
N LEU A 125 -4.82 -2.17 -15.01
CA LEU A 125 -5.18 -1.52 -16.28
C LEU A 125 -5.23 0.01 -16.19
N GLN A 126 -5.49 0.55 -15.00
CA GLN A 126 -5.46 1.98 -14.74
C GLN A 126 -4.08 2.51 -14.30
N GLY A 127 -3.12 1.62 -14.08
CA GLY A 127 -1.79 2.01 -13.65
C GLY A 127 -1.70 2.51 -12.20
N HIS A 128 -2.67 2.17 -11.34
CA HIS A 128 -2.74 2.62 -9.95
C HIS A 128 -1.74 1.89 -9.04
N TRP A 129 -0.45 2.01 -9.35
CA TRP A 129 0.64 1.32 -8.66
C TRP A 129 0.67 1.59 -7.15
N SER A 130 0.53 2.84 -6.75
CA SER A 130 0.58 3.24 -5.34
C SER A 130 -0.61 2.71 -4.54
N LEU A 131 -1.80 2.68 -5.15
CA LEU A 131 -2.98 2.08 -4.56
C LEU A 131 -2.84 0.56 -4.41
N LEU A 132 -2.22 -0.13 -5.38
CA LEU A 132 -1.95 -1.57 -5.28
C LEU A 132 -0.90 -1.88 -4.21
N VAL A 133 0.09 -1.02 -4.01
CA VAL A 133 1.01 -1.13 -2.87
C VAL A 133 0.25 -0.99 -1.55
N GLY A 134 -0.63 0.03 -1.45
CA GLY A 134 -1.50 0.20 -0.28
C GLY A 134 -2.42 -0.98 -0.04
N TYR A 135 -3.03 -1.54 -1.09
CA TYR A 135 -3.82 -2.76 -1.05
C TYR A 135 -3.02 -3.94 -0.49
N GLY A 136 -1.75 -4.07 -0.92
CA GLY A 136 -0.83 -5.08 -0.41
C GLY A 136 -0.58 -4.99 1.09
N CYS A 137 -0.69 -3.80 1.68
CA CYS A 137 -0.53 -3.58 3.11
C CYS A 137 -1.75 -4.01 3.95
N LEU A 138 -2.95 -4.08 3.38
CA LEU A 138 -4.20 -4.30 4.13
C LEU A 138 -4.21 -5.57 4.99
N PRO A 139 -3.83 -6.75 4.49
CA PRO A 139 -3.79 -7.96 5.32
C PRO A 139 -2.79 -7.85 6.48
N TRP A 140 -1.68 -7.13 6.29
CA TRP A 140 -0.67 -6.91 7.31
C TRP A 140 -1.15 -5.94 8.40
N ILE A 141 -1.93 -4.93 8.03
CA ILE A 141 -2.61 -4.03 8.97
C ILE A 141 -3.55 -4.86 9.85
N ALA A 142 -4.42 -5.68 9.25
CA ALA A 142 -5.32 -6.57 10.00
C ALA A 142 -4.55 -7.50 10.95
N LEU A 143 -3.49 -8.16 10.47
CA LEU A 143 -2.65 -9.04 11.27
C LEU A 143 -1.98 -8.33 12.45
N THR A 144 -1.45 -7.13 12.22
CA THR A 144 -0.80 -6.37 13.29
C THR A 144 -1.79 -5.90 14.34
N VAL A 145 -2.97 -5.42 13.94
CA VAL A 145 -4.03 -5.04 14.88
C VAL A 145 -4.49 -6.23 15.71
N ILE A 146 -4.67 -7.42 15.11
CA ILE A 146 -5.01 -8.63 15.84
C ILE A 146 -3.94 -8.98 16.87
N ARG A 147 -2.65 -8.82 16.54
CA ARG A 147 -1.53 -9.08 17.47
C ARG A 147 -1.47 -8.05 18.61
N LEU A 148 -1.87 -6.82 18.37
CA LEU A 148 -1.90 -5.77 19.41
C LEU A 148 -2.85 -6.08 20.55
N ARG A 149 -3.84 -6.97 20.37
CA ARG A 149 -4.75 -7.39 21.45
C ARG A 149 -4.03 -7.99 22.65
N THR A 150 -2.88 -8.64 22.41
CA THR A 150 -2.07 -9.30 23.46
C THR A 150 -0.74 -8.59 23.74
N ALA A 151 -0.40 -7.57 22.96
CA ALA A 151 0.86 -6.85 23.09
C ALA A 151 0.75 -5.72 24.11
N THR A 152 1.76 -5.63 25.02
CA THR A 152 1.80 -4.62 26.08
C THR A 152 2.85 -3.53 25.86
N ASN A 153 3.84 -3.78 24.97
CA ASN A 153 4.93 -2.85 24.73
C ASN A 153 4.62 -1.86 23.57
N LEU A 154 5.27 -0.70 23.60
CA LEU A 154 5.12 0.32 22.55
C LEU A 154 5.68 -0.11 21.20
N GLY A 155 6.75 -0.91 21.19
CA GLY A 155 7.36 -1.37 19.93
C GLY A 155 6.43 -2.24 19.07
N ALA A 156 5.40 -2.83 19.67
CA ALA A 156 4.38 -3.59 18.93
C ALA A 156 3.55 -2.73 17.96
N TRP A 157 3.55 -1.39 18.12
CA TRP A 157 2.86 -0.46 17.24
C TRP A 157 3.67 -0.10 15.99
N CYS A 158 5.00 -0.27 15.99
CA CYS A 158 5.85 0.05 14.86
C CYS A 158 5.44 -0.66 13.56
N PRO A 159 5.14 -1.97 13.55
CA PRO A 159 4.68 -2.64 12.34
C PRO A 159 3.35 -2.06 11.82
N LEU A 160 2.42 -1.69 12.71
CA LEU A 160 1.16 -1.07 12.31
C LEU A 160 1.41 0.30 11.67
N ALA A 161 2.23 1.14 12.32
CA ALA A 161 2.59 2.45 11.80
C ALA A 161 3.29 2.35 10.43
N PHE A 162 4.18 1.39 10.26
CA PHE A 162 4.85 1.13 8.99
C PHE A 162 3.85 0.78 7.88
N TRP A 163 2.95 -0.19 8.09
CA TRP A 163 2.00 -0.61 7.06
C TRP A 163 0.99 0.48 6.72
N ILE A 164 0.51 1.25 7.73
CA ILE A 164 -0.39 2.38 7.49
C ILE A 164 0.35 3.50 6.74
N ALA A 165 1.60 3.80 7.08
CA ALA A 165 2.39 4.81 6.37
C ALA A 165 2.63 4.45 4.90
N VAL A 166 2.94 3.18 4.60
CA VAL A 166 3.09 2.70 3.22
C VAL A 166 1.76 2.77 2.47
N ALA A 167 0.64 2.36 3.08
CA ALA A 167 -0.69 2.53 2.49
C ALA A 167 -1.04 4.00 2.28
N GLY A 168 -0.52 4.88 3.14
CA GLY A 168 -0.68 6.33 3.13
C GLY A 168 0.03 7.07 1.99
N LEU A 169 0.72 6.37 1.09
CA LEU A 169 1.22 6.98 -0.16
C LEU A 169 0.09 7.57 -1.00
N THR A 170 -1.15 7.11 -0.81
CA THR A 170 -2.34 7.70 -1.44
C THR A 170 -3.44 7.97 -0.41
N PRO A 171 -4.27 9.01 -0.60
CA PRO A 171 -5.44 9.25 0.26
C PRO A 171 -6.38 8.04 0.33
N THR A 172 -6.66 7.41 -0.81
CA THR A 172 -7.51 6.20 -0.89
C THR A 172 -6.89 5.03 -0.10
N GLY A 173 -5.58 4.83 -0.21
CA GLY A 173 -4.87 3.81 0.56
C GLY A 173 -4.96 4.04 2.06
N THR A 174 -4.85 5.30 2.52
CA THR A 174 -5.05 5.67 3.94
C THR A 174 -6.46 5.33 4.43
N VAL A 175 -7.48 5.67 3.63
CA VAL A 175 -8.88 5.36 3.97
C VAL A 175 -9.11 3.85 4.07
N LEU A 176 -8.61 3.08 3.11
CA LEU A 176 -8.71 1.61 3.16
C LEU A 176 -7.97 1.03 4.38
N ALA A 177 -6.77 1.53 4.68
CA ALA A 177 -6.00 1.14 5.85
C ALA A 177 -6.75 1.41 7.16
N LEU A 178 -7.38 2.60 7.27
CA LEU A 178 -8.22 2.98 8.39
C LEU A 178 -9.41 2.03 8.55
N ILE A 179 -10.16 1.78 7.47
CA ILE A 179 -11.33 0.89 7.48
C ILE A 179 -10.93 -0.53 7.93
N VAL A 180 -9.89 -1.10 7.32
CA VAL A 180 -9.42 -2.44 7.67
C VAL A 180 -8.88 -2.50 9.11
N GLY A 181 -8.13 -1.48 9.51
CA GLY A 181 -7.60 -1.39 10.86
C GLY A 181 -8.71 -1.30 11.92
N LEU A 182 -9.73 -0.47 11.70
CA LEU A 182 -10.88 -0.34 12.61
C LEU A 182 -11.73 -1.62 12.63
N ALA A 183 -11.94 -2.26 11.48
CA ALA A 183 -12.66 -3.55 11.40
C ALA A 183 -11.94 -4.67 12.17
N ALA A 184 -10.60 -4.67 12.17
CA ALA A 184 -9.81 -5.64 12.92
C ALA A 184 -9.70 -5.30 14.42
N ALA A 185 -9.92 -4.04 14.82
CA ALA A 185 -9.76 -3.57 16.20
C ALA A 185 -11.01 -3.88 17.04
N THR A 186 -10.84 -4.64 18.12
CA THR A 186 -11.93 -5.02 19.02
C THR A 186 -12.01 -4.16 20.28
N ASP A 187 -10.90 -3.55 20.69
CA ASP A 187 -10.79 -2.75 21.91
C ASP A 187 -10.57 -1.26 21.59
N ARG A 188 -10.88 -0.39 22.58
CA ARG A 188 -10.76 1.08 22.45
C ARG A 188 -9.32 1.52 22.17
N ARG A 189 -8.32 0.87 22.81
CA ARG A 189 -6.91 1.22 22.64
C ARG A 189 -6.47 1.01 21.19
N SER A 190 -6.80 -0.14 20.61
CA SER A 190 -6.48 -0.45 19.21
C SER A 190 -7.19 0.49 18.23
N ARG A 191 -8.48 0.81 18.47
CA ARG A 191 -9.22 1.76 17.62
C ARG A 191 -8.62 3.16 17.64
N VAL A 192 -8.33 3.69 18.82
CA VAL A 192 -7.70 5.01 18.98
C VAL A 192 -6.31 5.03 18.33
N GLY A 193 -5.51 3.98 18.51
CA GLY A 193 -4.19 3.88 17.90
C GLY A 193 -4.24 3.82 16.37
N VAL A 194 -5.15 3.00 15.80
CA VAL A 194 -5.38 2.95 14.35
C VAL A 194 -5.77 4.32 13.82
N LEU A 195 -6.73 5.00 14.46
CA LEU A 195 -7.17 6.33 14.05
C LEU A 195 -6.02 7.34 14.10
N ALA A 196 -5.30 7.41 15.21
CA ALA A 196 -4.19 8.34 15.39
C ALA A 196 -3.08 8.14 14.34
N ILE A 197 -2.67 6.88 14.12
CA ILE A 197 -1.63 6.56 13.13
C ILE A 197 -2.14 6.88 11.71
N SER A 198 -3.42 6.61 11.39
CA SER A 198 -3.98 6.92 10.07
C SER A 198 -4.07 8.42 9.84
N VAL A 199 -4.42 9.22 10.85
CA VAL A 199 -4.40 10.68 10.77
C VAL A 199 -2.98 11.19 10.55
N LEU A 200 -1.98 10.67 11.29
CA LEU A 200 -0.58 11.03 11.09
C LEU A 200 -0.08 10.67 9.68
N ALA A 201 -0.45 9.50 9.17
CA ALA A 201 -0.11 9.09 7.80
C ALA A 201 -0.80 9.96 6.73
N ALA A 202 -1.96 10.53 7.04
CA ALA A 202 -2.69 11.43 6.16
C ALA A 202 -2.14 12.88 6.16
N MET A 203 -1.34 13.27 7.16
CA MET A 203 -0.87 14.66 7.32
C MET A 203 -0.22 15.26 6.07
N PRO A 204 0.62 14.56 5.29
CA PRO A 204 1.25 15.17 4.13
C PRO A 204 0.22 15.73 3.14
N TRP A 205 -0.81 14.95 2.77
CA TRP A 205 -1.82 15.41 1.82
C TRP A 205 -2.89 16.30 2.46
N LEU A 206 -3.18 16.16 3.76
CA LEU A 206 -4.10 17.07 4.48
C LEU A 206 -3.52 18.46 4.57
N VAL A 207 -2.24 18.59 4.94
CA VAL A 207 -1.55 19.88 5.00
C VAL A 207 -1.46 20.50 3.61
N ALA A 208 -1.07 19.73 2.59
CA ALA A 208 -1.00 20.21 1.22
C ALA A 208 -2.36 20.70 0.70
N SER A 209 -3.45 19.97 1.02
CA SER A 209 -4.82 20.38 0.66
C SER A 209 -5.25 21.65 1.37
N GLY A 210 -4.87 21.81 2.66
CA GLY A 210 -5.16 23.02 3.43
C GLY A 210 -4.42 24.24 2.90
N LEU A 211 -3.16 24.09 2.51
CA LEU A 211 -2.36 25.17 1.92
C LEU A 211 -2.88 25.56 0.54
N GLY A 212 -3.21 24.59 -0.34
CA GLY A 212 -3.75 24.86 -1.66
C GLY A 212 -5.13 25.54 -1.64
N ALA A 213 -5.97 25.23 -0.65
CA ALA A 213 -7.27 25.90 -0.46
C ALA A 213 -7.16 27.35 0.07
N ALA A 214 -6.00 27.71 0.65
CA ALA A 214 -5.75 29.05 1.18
C ALA A 214 -5.25 30.03 0.10
N VAL A 215 -4.86 29.54 -1.10
CA VAL A 215 -4.50 30.40 -2.22
C VAL A 215 -5.78 30.88 -2.90
N PRO A 216 -6.13 32.20 -2.89
CA PRO A 216 -7.28 32.69 -3.61
C PRO A 216 -7.10 32.37 -5.10
N ALA A 217 -8.16 31.89 -5.76
CA ALA A 217 -8.19 31.85 -7.22
C ALA A 217 -8.02 33.31 -7.68
N GLY A 218 -6.81 33.68 -8.08
CA GLY A 218 -6.57 35.02 -8.64
C GLY A 218 -7.44 35.17 -9.86
N ASP A 219 -8.12 36.30 -9.93
CA ASP A 219 -8.93 36.70 -11.05
C ASP A 219 -8.10 36.59 -12.33
N ALA A 220 -8.42 35.58 -13.17
CA ALA A 220 -7.87 35.40 -14.51
C ALA A 220 -8.74 36.04 -15.55
#